data_41a648affeb6693c63242820b01bdeac
#
_entry.id   41a648affeb6693c63242820b01bdeac
#
_cell.length_a   1.000
_cell.length_b   1.000
_cell.length_c   1.000
_cell.angle_alpha   90.00
_cell.angle_beta   90.00
_cell.angle_gamma   90.00
#
_symmetry.space_group_name_H-M   'P 1'
#
loop_
_entity.id
_entity.type
_entity.pdbx_description
1 polymer ?
#
loop_
_entity_poly.entity_id
_entity_poly.type
_entity_poly.pdbx_seq_one_letter_code
_entity_poly.pdbx_strand_id
1 'polypeptide(L)'
;MLRSTCFIVAILLISGCSASYKELKALKTKHPNSFSDYLLEEYKEKAVFEAEQMHDWNSAGLYSKKALEAFEGKEIKPQKIEYWNLPKENISEISHSYQNLMNIYEEAKTVDPYNLAVAISSLDCWAEQQEEKWQTWDIDKCKEDFFNATHQIYENIVKNEKIKFKENVKEVSESVSVVTKNQNKELMQIIYFDFDETNLSKVSQDTIKQFIVKNKKLISNFVIVGHADTRGTKQYNLKLSLKRADTVKNILIENGINEKNISILGKGEDFLAVETADNVAHPANRRAVISSSN
;
A
#
# COMPACT_ATOMS: atom_id res chain seq x y z
N MET A 1 -15.92 50.81 12.35
CA MET A 1 -15.74 50.33 10.95
C MET A 1 -14.85 49.09 10.81
N LEU A 2 -14.38 48.47 11.90
CA LEU A 2 -13.44 47.30 11.82
C LEU A 2 -14.14 45.92 11.83
N ARG A 3 -15.46 45.88 12.10
CA ARG A 3 -16.19 44.59 12.13
C ARG A 3 -16.76 44.12 10.78
N SER A 4 -16.81 44.99 9.77
CA SER A 4 -17.39 44.65 8.46
C SER A 4 -16.39 43.98 7.51
N THR A 5 -15.08 44.23 7.66
CA THR A 5 -14.03 43.66 6.78
C THR A 5 -13.69 42.19 7.10
N CYS A 6 -13.80 41.77 8.37
CA CYS A 6 -13.57 40.35 8.72
C CYS A 6 -14.66 39.41 8.16
N PHE A 7 -15.90 39.87 8.06
CA PHE A 7 -17.01 39.06 7.51
C PHE A 7 -16.87 38.81 6.01
N ILE A 8 -16.35 39.79 5.27
CA ILE A 8 -16.16 39.67 3.80
C ILE A 8 -15.01 38.70 3.47
N VAL A 9 -13.93 38.69 4.27
CA VAL A 9 -12.79 37.77 4.04
C VAL A 9 -13.18 36.31 4.36
N ALA A 10 -13.97 36.06 5.42
CA ALA A 10 -14.46 34.72 5.74
C ALA A 10 -15.41 34.16 4.66
N ILE A 11 -16.29 35.00 4.11
CA ILE A 11 -17.20 34.61 3.03
C ILE A 11 -16.45 34.31 1.71
N LEU A 12 -15.36 35.02 1.42
CA LEU A 12 -14.52 34.75 0.23
C LEU A 12 -13.77 33.42 0.31
N LEU A 13 -13.33 32.99 1.49
CA LEU A 13 -12.65 31.70 1.69
C LEU A 13 -13.64 30.52 1.57
N ILE A 14 -14.85 30.65 2.11
CA ILE A 14 -15.92 29.65 2.00
C ILE A 14 -16.41 29.52 0.54
N SER A 15 -16.45 30.62 -0.21
CA SER A 15 -16.86 30.58 -1.63
C SER A 15 -15.85 29.86 -2.54
N GLY A 16 -14.55 29.83 -2.19
CA GLY A 16 -13.53 29.12 -2.96
C GLY A 16 -13.66 27.59 -2.89
N CYS A 17 -13.84 27.03 -1.70
CA CYS A 17 -14.00 25.59 -1.50
C CYS A 17 -15.28 25.07 -2.15
N SER A 18 -16.39 25.79 -2.03
CA SER A 18 -17.66 25.40 -2.67
C SER A 18 -17.63 25.55 -4.21
N ALA A 19 -16.76 26.39 -4.76
CA ALA A 19 -16.60 26.54 -6.21
C ALA A 19 -15.98 25.33 -6.86
N SER A 20 -14.84 24.84 -6.34
CA SER A 20 -14.16 23.64 -6.86
C SER A 20 -15.05 22.40 -6.77
N TYR A 21 -15.80 22.24 -5.67
CA TYR A 21 -16.75 21.13 -5.54
C TYR A 21 -17.89 21.20 -6.56
N LYS A 22 -18.46 22.38 -6.81
CA LYS A 22 -19.50 22.56 -7.83
C LYS A 22 -18.98 22.26 -9.22
N GLU A 23 -17.77 22.70 -9.54
CA GLU A 23 -17.10 22.41 -10.80
C GLU A 23 -16.90 20.91 -10.98
N LEU A 24 -16.32 20.22 -9.97
CA LEU A 24 -16.13 18.78 -9.95
C LEU A 24 -17.45 18.02 -10.14
N LYS A 25 -18.50 18.42 -9.44
CA LYS A 25 -19.82 17.78 -9.55
C LYS A 25 -20.46 17.93 -10.94
N ALA A 26 -20.13 19.00 -11.64
CA ALA A 26 -20.62 19.24 -13.01
C ALA A 26 -19.85 18.46 -14.09
N LEU A 27 -18.68 17.89 -13.74
CA LEU A 27 -17.88 17.11 -14.69
C LEU A 27 -18.61 15.84 -15.12
N LYS A 28 -18.66 15.62 -16.45
CA LYS A 28 -19.07 14.36 -17.04
C LYS A 28 -17.83 13.49 -17.19
N THR A 29 -17.69 12.49 -16.34
CA THR A 29 -16.58 11.53 -16.40
C THR A 29 -16.92 10.37 -17.36
N LYS A 30 -15.89 9.82 -17.99
CA LYS A 30 -15.95 8.56 -18.77
C LYS A 30 -15.53 7.42 -17.84
N HIS A 31 -15.69 6.18 -18.30
CA HIS A 31 -15.10 5.05 -17.59
C HIS A 31 -13.58 5.25 -17.45
N PRO A 32 -13.02 5.14 -16.25
CA PRO A 32 -11.61 5.36 -16.01
C PRO A 32 -10.77 4.30 -16.73
N ASN A 33 -9.72 4.74 -17.43
CA ASN A 33 -8.80 3.87 -18.16
C ASN A 33 -7.33 4.31 -18.06
N SER A 34 -7.06 5.37 -17.31
CA SER A 34 -5.72 5.89 -17.06
C SER A 34 -5.52 6.18 -15.58
N PHE A 35 -4.27 6.34 -15.17
CA PHE A 35 -3.93 6.74 -13.81
C PHE A 35 -4.64 8.03 -13.37
N SER A 36 -4.69 9.04 -14.26
CA SER A 36 -5.38 10.30 -13.98
C SER A 36 -6.90 10.12 -13.83
N ASP A 37 -7.50 9.23 -14.64
CA ASP A 37 -8.93 8.95 -14.50
C ASP A 37 -9.25 8.25 -13.18
N TYR A 38 -8.43 7.29 -12.75
CA TYR A 38 -8.58 6.62 -11.45
C TYR A 38 -8.43 7.62 -10.29
N LEU A 39 -7.42 8.51 -10.34
CA LEU A 39 -7.26 9.56 -9.33
C LEU A 39 -8.44 10.53 -9.28
N LEU A 40 -8.97 10.91 -10.44
CA LEU A 40 -10.16 11.74 -10.53
C LEU A 40 -11.35 11.11 -9.80
N GLU A 41 -11.63 9.84 -10.08
CA GLU A 41 -12.76 9.13 -9.44
C GLU A 41 -12.54 8.97 -7.93
N GLU A 42 -11.34 8.56 -7.49
CA GLU A 42 -11.00 8.40 -6.08
C GLU A 42 -11.16 9.71 -5.29
N TYR A 43 -10.60 10.80 -5.78
CA TYR A 43 -10.73 12.08 -5.09
C TYR A 43 -12.12 12.69 -5.21
N LYS A 44 -12.85 12.40 -6.29
CA LYS A 44 -14.25 12.83 -6.43
C LYS A 44 -15.15 12.14 -5.41
N GLU A 45 -14.96 10.83 -5.18
CA GLU A 45 -15.69 10.09 -4.15
C GLU A 45 -15.46 10.69 -2.77
N LYS A 46 -14.20 10.95 -2.42
CA LYS A 46 -13.84 11.58 -1.14
C LYS A 46 -14.42 13.01 -1.02
N ALA A 47 -14.32 13.80 -2.07
CA ALA A 47 -14.89 15.15 -2.06
C ALA A 47 -16.42 15.16 -1.86
N VAL A 48 -17.12 14.18 -2.45
CA VAL A 48 -18.58 14.03 -2.26
C VAL A 48 -18.88 13.59 -0.84
N PHE A 49 -18.13 12.65 -0.30
CA PHE A 49 -18.29 12.18 1.08
C PHE A 49 -18.12 13.34 2.08
N GLU A 50 -17.04 14.09 1.97
CA GLU A 50 -16.77 15.22 2.86
C GLU A 50 -17.84 16.34 2.73
N ALA A 51 -18.26 16.67 1.50
CA ALA A 51 -19.25 17.72 1.29
C ALA A 51 -20.67 17.33 1.73
N GLU A 52 -21.11 16.11 1.42
CA GLU A 52 -22.52 15.72 1.54
C GLU A 52 -22.82 14.93 2.81
N GLN A 53 -21.84 14.21 3.38
CA GLN A 53 -22.03 13.40 4.58
C GLN A 53 -21.38 14.02 5.82
N MET A 54 -20.13 14.47 5.70
CA MET A 54 -19.38 15.05 6.81
C MET A 54 -19.60 16.56 6.97
N HIS A 55 -20.05 17.24 5.89
CA HIS A 55 -20.19 18.68 5.83
C HIS A 55 -18.89 19.46 6.06
N ASP A 56 -17.75 18.79 5.84
CA ASP A 56 -16.43 19.42 5.86
C ASP A 56 -16.08 20.00 4.48
N TRP A 57 -16.25 21.30 4.37
CA TRP A 57 -15.96 22.04 3.14
C TRP A 57 -14.48 22.27 2.89
N ASN A 58 -13.62 22.15 3.90
CA ASN A 58 -12.17 22.29 3.73
C ASN A 58 -11.60 21.04 3.05
N SER A 59 -11.90 19.87 3.57
CA SER A 59 -11.49 18.58 3.01
C SER A 59 -12.17 18.33 1.67
N ALA A 60 -13.46 18.63 1.53
CA ALA A 60 -14.17 18.61 0.24
C ALA A 60 -13.50 19.50 -0.81
N GLY A 61 -13.04 20.69 -0.43
CA GLY A 61 -12.32 21.62 -1.30
C GLY A 61 -10.94 21.10 -1.72
N LEU A 62 -10.17 20.52 -0.79
CA LEU A 62 -8.88 19.90 -1.06
C LEU A 62 -9.01 18.75 -2.08
N TYR A 63 -9.92 17.81 -1.81
CA TYR A 63 -10.13 16.65 -2.68
C TYR A 63 -10.72 17.06 -4.04
N SER A 64 -11.63 18.03 -4.07
CA SER A 64 -12.15 18.59 -5.33
C SER A 64 -11.04 19.17 -6.19
N LYS A 65 -10.11 19.93 -5.59
CA LYS A 65 -8.98 20.51 -6.30
C LYS A 65 -8.08 19.42 -6.88
N LYS A 66 -7.73 18.40 -6.11
CA LYS A 66 -6.91 17.28 -6.57
C LYS A 66 -7.59 16.49 -7.69
N ALA A 67 -8.90 16.28 -7.59
CA ALA A 67 -9.68 15.64 -8.65
C ALA A 67 -9.65 16.45 -9.96
N LEU A 68 -9.83 17.77 -9.89
CA LEU A 68 -9.76 18.65 -11.06
C LEU A 68 -8.35 18.72 -11.65
N GLU A 69 -7.32 18.77 -10.83
CA GLU A 69 -5.93 18.70 -11.29
C GLU A 69 -5.60 17.37 -11.98
N ALA A 70 -6.13 16.23 -11.47
CA ALA A 70 -6.04 14.93 -12.15
C ALA A 70 -6.77 14.93 -13.50
N PHE A 71 -7.96 15.54 -13.57
CA PHE A 71 -8.71 15.70 -14.83
C PHE A 71 -7.94 16.52 -15.87
N GLU A 72 -7.19 17.53 -15.43
CA GLU A 72 -6.30 18.33 -16.28
C GLU A 72 -5.00 17.58 -16.70
N GLY A 73 -4.80 16.35 -16.21
CA GLY A 73 -3.61 15.55 -16.51
C GLY A 73 -2.36 15.97 -15.75
N LYS A 74 -2.49 16.74 -14.67
CA LYS A 74 -1.37 17.09 -13.79
C LYS A 74 -0.90 15.86 -13.01
N GLU A 75 0.37 15.85 -12.64
CA GLU A 75 0.92 14.83 -11.77
C GLU A 75 0.42 15.04 -10.33
N ILE A 76 -0.31 14.05 -9.81
CA ILE A 76 -0.84 14.06 -8.45
C ILE A 76 -0.07 13.08 -7.58
N LYS A 77 0.43 13.60 -6.47
CA LYS A 77 1.08 12.84 -5.39
C LYS A 77 0.30 13.02 -4.09
N PRO A 78 0.49 12.13 -3.08
CA PRO A 78 -0.06 12.37 -1.76
C PRO A 78 0.40 13.74 -1.23
N GLN A 79 -0.38 14.36 -0.37
CA GLN A 79 0.05 15.55 0.34
C GLN A 79 1.30 15.25 1.18
N LYS A 80 2.23 16.20 1.22
CA LYS A 80 3.40 16.08 2.08
C LYS A 80 2.98 15.99 3.54
N ILE A 81 3.72 15.24 4.32
CA ILE A 81 3.39 15.01 5.73
C ILE A 81 3.33 16.33 6.53
N GLU A 82 4.19 17.29 6.19
CA GLU A 82 4.24 18.60 6.84
C GLU A 82 3.02 19.49 6.56
N TYR A 83 2.18 19.10 5.59
CA TYR A 83 0.91 19.77 5.33
C TYR A 83 -0.11 19.54 6.46
N TRP A 84 -0.02 18.37 7.12
CA TRP A 84 -0.95 17.91 8.13
C TRP A 84 -0.47 18.21 9.54
N ASN A 85 -1.37 18.61 10.43
CA ASN A 85 -1.08 18.80 11.86
C ASN A 85 -1.28 17.48 12.64
N LEU A 86 -0.49 16.48 12.32
CA LEU A 86 -0.62 15.13 12.87
C LEU A 86 -0.25 15.04 14.36
N PRO A 87 -0.91 14.15 15.14
CA PRO A 87 -0.44 13.75 16.44
C PRO A 87 0.97 13.16 16.37
N LYS A 88 1.82 13.49 17.34
CA LYS A 88 3.23 13.07 17.36
C LYS A 88 3.42 11.55 17.25
N GLU A 89 2.53 10.80 17.89
CA GLU A 89 2.52 9.33 17.90
C GLU A 89 2.23 8.71 16.51
N ASN A 90 1.55 9.43 15.62
CA ASN A 90 1.16 8.93 14.30
C ASN A 90 2.09 9.41 13.17
N ILE A 91 2.93 10.44 13.41
CA ILE A 91 3.82 11.01 12.39
C ILE A 91 4.73 9.94 11.79
N SER A 92 5.31 9.09 12.63
CA SER A 92 6.27 8.08 12.18
C SER A 92 5.62 7.08 11.20
N GLU A 93 4.46 6.55 11.54
CA GLU A 93 3.78 5.54 10.74
C GLU A 93 3.34 6.12 9.39
N ILE A 94 2.70 7.30 9.38
CA ILE A 94 2.23 7.94 8.15
C ILE A 94 3.41 8.38 7.27
N SER A 95 4.51 8.88 7.89
CA SER A 95 5.72 9.25 7.15
C SER A 95 6.39 8.05 6.47
N HIS A 96 6.47 6.90 7.16
CA HIS A 96 6.99 5.68 6.55
C HIS A 96 6.09 5.19 5.42
N SER A 97 4.78 5.24 5.60
CA SER A 97 3.80 4.89 4.58
C SER A 97 3.91 5.79 3.34
N TYR A 98 4.06 7.10 3.54
CA TYR A 98 4.34 8.05 2.46
C TYR A 98 5.63 7.71 1.70
N GLN A 99 6.74 7.50 2.42
CA GLN A 99 8.02 7.18 1.81
C GLN A 99 7.98 5.86 1.04
N ASN A 100 7.33 4.84 1.60
CA ASN A 100 7.16 3.55 0.95
C ASN A 100 6.39 3.68 -0.38
N LEU A 101 5.30 4.44 -0.39
CA LEU A 101 4.53 4.70 -1.60
C LEU A 101 5.35 5.49 -2.62
N MET A 102 6.08 6.53 -2.19
CA MET A 102 6.91 7.33 -3.10
C MET A 102 8.08 6.55 -3.69
N ASN A 103 8.66 5.59 -2.97
CA ASN A 103 9.74 4.74 -3.49
C ASN A 103 9.30 3.86 -4.67
N ILE A 104 8.02 3.51 -4.76
CA ILE A 104 7.47 2.67 -5.83
C ILE A 104 6.57 3.43 -6.80
N TYR A 105 6.41 4.74 -6.64
CA TYR A 105 5.41 5.55 -7.35
C TYR A 105 5.50 5.38 -8.88
N GLU A 106 6.68 5.56 -9.46
CA GLU A 106 6.87 5.49 -10.92
C GLU A 106 6.66 4.07 -11.46
N GLU A 107 7.12 3.07 -10.71
CA GLU A 107 6.92 1.67 -11.08
C GLU A 107 5.44 1.28 -10.97
N ALA A 108 4.78 1.62 -9.87
CA ALA A 108 3.38 1.36 -9.64
C ALA A 108 2.48 2.06 -10.67
N LYS A 109 2.82 3.28 -11.07
CA LYS A 109 2.10 4.01 -12.12
C LYS A 109 2.05 3.26 -13.45
N THR A 110 3.09 2.48 -13.73
CA THR A 110 3.19 1.66 -14.94
C THR A 110 2.52 0.29 -14.77
N VAL A 111 2.72 -0.34 -13.61
CA VAL A 111 2.33 -1.74 -13.37
C VAL A 111 0.90 -1.86 -12.85
N ASP A 112 0.48 -0.93 -11.98
CA ASP A 112 -0.83 -0.99 -11.31
C ASP A 112 -1.37 0.43 -11.02
N PRO A 113 -1.74 1.18 -12.07
CA PRO A 113 -2.18 2.56 -11.93
C PRO A 113 -3.46 2.72 -11.10
N TYR A 114 -4.33 1.71 -11.09
CA TYR A 114 -5.55 1.73 -10.29
C TYR A 114 -5.23 1.71 -8.79
N ASN A 115 -4.53 0.69 -8.32
CA ASN A 115 -4.20 0.61 -6.90
C ASN A 115 -3.26 1.73 -6.45
N LEU A 116 -2.43 2.30 -7.34
CA LEU A 116 -1.67 3.50 -7.02
C LEU A 116 -2.59 4.70 -6.75
N ALA A 117 -3.63 4.90 -7.55
CA ALA A 117 -4.61 5.98 -7.32
C ALA A 117 -5.34 5.79 -5.98
N VAL A 118 -5.78 4.56 -5.67
CA VAL A 118 -6.39 4.22 -4.38
C VAL A 118 -5.41 4.49 -3.22
N ALA A 119 -4.15 4.05 -3.33
CA ALA A 119 -3.16 4.25 -2.27
C ALA A 119 -2.89 5.73 -2.01
N ILE A 120 -2.77 6.56 -3.06
CA ILE A 120 -2.53 8.01 -2.94
C ILE A 120 -3.71 8.68 -2.23
N SER A 121 -4.92 8.43 -2.68
CA SER A 121 -6.13 9.04 -2.11
C SER A 121 -6.40 8.57 -0.69
N SER A 122 -6.13 7.29 -0.39
CA SER A 122 -6.32 6.72 0.94
C SER A 122 -5.27 7.18 1.94
N LEU A 123 -4.03 7.47 1.50
CA LEU A 123 -3.01 8.05 2.36
C LEU A 123 -3.37 9.49 2.78
N ASP A 124 -3.88 10.28 1.83
CA ASP A 124 -4.37 11.63 2.14
C ASP A 124 -5.56 11.58 3.11
N CYS A 125 -6.51 10.68 2.86
CA CYS A 125 -7.65 10.44 3.73
C CYS A 125 -7.21 10.02 5.15
N TRP A 126 -6.29 9.06 5.26
CA TRP A 126 -5.78 8.62 6.56
C TRP A 126 -5.09 9.76 7.31
N ALA A 127 -4.27 10.56 6.64
CA ALA A 127 -3.59 11.68 7.27
C ALA A 127 -4.57 12.78 7.70
N GLU A 128 -5.57 13.07 6.89
CA GLU A 128 -6.62 14.04 7.19
C GLU A 128 -7.47 13.60 8.38
N GLN A 129 -8.03 12.39 8.35
CA GLN A 129 -8.84 11.85 9.43
C GLN A 129 -8.03 11.71 10.75
N GLN A 130 -6.72 11.44 10.64
CA GLN A 130 -5.81 11.38 11.79
C GLN A 130 -5.55 12.79 12.39
N GLU A 131 -5.54 13.85 11.58
CA GLU A 131 -5.45 15.24 12.04
C GLU A 131 -6.72 15.62 12.80
N GLU A 132 -7.89 15.28 12.29
CA GLU A 132 -9.18 15.63 12.86
C GLU A 132 -9.49 14.90 14.18
N LYS A 133 -9.10 13.66 14.32
CA LYS A 133 -9.30 12.79 15.52
C LYS A 133 -10.76 12.55 15.92
N TRP A 134 -11.70 12.72 14.99
CA TRP A 134 -13.12 12.65 15.33
C TRP A 134 -13.67 11.23 15.32
N GLN A 135 -13.32 10.42 14.32
CA GLN A 135 -13.93 9.13 14.07
C GLN A 135 -12.87 8.05 13.81
N THR A 136 -12.72 7.14 14.77
CA THR A 136 -11.71 6.06 14.65
C THR A 136 -11.99 5.11 13.48
N TRP A 137 -13.26 4.90 13.13
CA TRP A 137 -13.64 4.02 12.03
C TRP A 137 -13.26 4.58 10.65
N ASP A 138 -13.28 5.89 10.46
CA ASP A 138 -12.83 6.55 9.22
C ASP A 138 -11.31 6.46 9.07
N ILE A 139 -10.58 6.70 10.17
CA ILE A 139 -9.13 6.50 10.23
C ILE A 139 -8.78 5.06 9.85
N ASP A 140 -9.42 4.08 10.49
CA ASP A 140 -9.19 2.66 10.25
C ASP A 140 -9.51 2.28 8.80
N LYS A 141 -10.60 2.81 8.23
CA LYS A 141 -11.01 2.54 6.85
C LYS A 141 -9.99 3.08 5.84
N CYS A 142 -9.58 4.35 5.96
CA CYS A 142 -8.60 4.95 5.06
C CYS A 142 -7.24 4.24 5.15
N LYS A 143 -6.83 3.88 6.37
CA LYS A 143 -5.61 3.12 6.64
C LYS A 143 -5.67 1.72 6.03
N GLU A 144 -6.80 1.02 6.17
CA GLU A 144 -7.00 -0.31 5.60
C GLU A 144 -6.98 -0.27 4.06
N ASP A 145 -7.66 0.70 3.45
CA ASP A 145 -7.66 0.89 2.00
C ASP A 145 -6.25 1.17 1.46
N PHE A 146 -5.47 2.01 2.16
CA PHE A 146 -4.07 2.26 1.82
C PHE A 146 -3.23 0.98 1.83
N PHE A 147 -3.30 0.18 2.89
CA PHE A 147 -2.50 -1.04 2.99
C PHE A 147 -2.97 -2.12 2.00
N ASN A 148 -4.27 -2.25 1.77
CA ASN A 148 -4.80 -3.17 0.76
C ASN A 148 -4.28 -2.81 -0.63
N ALA A 149 -4.36 -1.54 -1.02
CA ALA A 149 -3.90 -1.05 -2.31
C ALA A 149 -2.38 -1.25 -2.47
N THR A 150 -1.58 -0.89 -1.47
CA THR A 150 -0.12 -1.05 -1.54
C THR A 150 0.30 -2.52 -1.59
N HIS A 151 -0.38 -3.42 -0.88
CA HIS A 151 -0.11 -4.86 -0.99
C HIS A 151 -0.40 -5.40 -2.40
N GLN A 152 -1.49 -4.97 -3.04
CA GLN A 152 -1.77 -5.34 -4.44
C GLN A 152 -0.71 -4.83 -5.40
N ILE A 153 -0.24 -3.59 -5.22
CA ILE A 153 0.86 -3.02 -6.01
C ILE A 153 2.11 -3.89 -5.87
N TYR A 154 2.52 -4.26 -4.64
CA TYR A 154 3.72 -5.07 -4.42
C TYR A 154 3.60 -6.45 -5.09
N GLU A 155 2.45 -7.11 -5.00
CA GLU A 155 2.21 -8.37 -5.70
C GLU A 155 2.29 -8.23 -7.22
N ASN A 156 1.75 -7.15 -7.79
CA ASN A 156 1.75 -6.91 -9.22
C ASN A 156 3.16 -6.53 -9.73
N ILE A 157 3.94 -5.77 -8.97
CA ILE A 157 5.36 -5.49 -9.25
C ILE A 157 6.15 -6.80 -9.30
N VAL A 158 6.03 -7.66 -8.28
CA VAL A 158 6.75 -8.95 -8.22
C VAL A 158 6.33 -9.87 -9.37
N LYS A 159 5.06 -9.89 -9.75
CA LYS A 159 4.59 -10.66 -10.92
C LYS A 159 5.21 -10.15 -12.22
N ASN A 160 5.25 -8.83 -12.38
CA ASN A 160 5.81 -8.17 -13.56
C ASN A 160 7.31 -8.48 -13.72
N GLU A 161 8.08 -8.42 -12.64
CA GLU A 161 9.51 -8.79 -12.63
C GLU A 161 9.74 -10.25 -13.04
N LYS A 162 8.91 -11.18 -12.53
CA LYS A 162 8.98 -12.60 -12.94
C LYS A 162 8.67 -12.81 -14.42
N ILE A 163 7.78 -12.00 -15.01
CA ILE A 163 7.44 -12.05 -16.43
C ILE A 163 8.63 -11.55 -17.26
N LYS A 164 9.18 -10.39 -16.94
CA LYS A 164 10.37 -9.82 -17.59
C LYS A 164 11.56 -10.80 -17.56
N PHE A 165 11.80 -11.41 -16.40
CA PHE A 165 12.87 -12.42 -16.27
C PHE A 165 12.65 -13.62 -17.21
N LYS A 166 11.41 -14.13 -17.31
CA LYS A 166 11.09 -15.25 -18.22
C LYS A 166 11.23 -14.88 -19.69
N GLU A 167 10.89 -13.66 -20.07
CA GLU A 167 11.04 -13.16 -21.44
C GLU A 167 12.52 -13.04 -21.80
N ASN A 168 13.34 -12.45 -20.94
CA ASN A 168 14.79 -12.34 -21.13
C ASN A 168 15.48 -13.73 -21.21
N VAL A 169 15.00 -14.70 -20.42
CA VAL A 169 15.52 -16.09 -20.50
C VAL A 169 15.09 -16.78 -21.79
N LYS A 170 13.92 -16.47 -22.36
CA LYS A 170 13.50 -17.03 -23.65
C LYS A 170 14.35 -16.51 -24.81
N GLU A 171 14.73 -15.25 -24.82
CA GLU A 171 15.63 -14.69 -25.84
C GLU A 171 17.04 -15.34 -25.78
N VAL A 172 17.47 -15.78 -24.61
CA VAL A 172 18.78 -16.47 -24.43
C VAL A 172 18.68 -17.98 -24.67
N SER A 173 17.46 -18.60 -24.61
CA SER A 173 17.27 -20.04 -24.59
C SER A 173 16.66 -20.66 -25.84
N GLU A 174 16.84 -20.09 -27.03
CA GLU A 174 16.56 -20.84 -28.26
C GLU A 174 17.45 -22.08 -28.48
N SER A 175 18.34 -22.38 -27.52
CA SER A 175 19.31 -23.49 -27.64
C SER A 175 19.24 -24.61 -26.58
N VAL A 176 18.30 -24.59 -25.63
CA VAL A 176 18.18 -25.75 -24.68
C VAL A 176 16.73 -26.04 -24.34
N SER A 177 16.22 -27.11 -24.93
CA SER A 177 14.98 -27.77 -24.56
C SER A 177 15.16 -28.66 -23.33
N VAL A 178 14.05 -28.80 -22.59
CA VAL A 178 13.75 -29.81 -21.55
C VAL A 178 14.10 -29.41 -20.12
N VAL A 179 13.06 -29.18 -19.30
CA VAL A 179 12.79 -29.98 -18.08
C VAL A 179 11.41 -29.67 -17.50
N THR A 180 10.56 -30.67 -17.57
CA THR A 180 9.48 -31.13 -16.64
C THR A 180 8.65 -30.13 -15.85
N LYS A 181 7.37 -30.04 -16.29
CA LYS A 181 6.21 -29.72 -15.48
C LYS A 181 6.05 -30.74 -14.32
N ASN A 182 6.32 -30.31 -13.11
CA ASN A 182 5.63 -30.82 -11.94
C ASN A 182 4.74 -29.70 -11.39
N GLN A 183 3.46 -29.75 -11.75
CA GLN A 183 2.42 -28.89 -11.21
C GLN A 183 1.95 -29.48 -9.85
N ASN A 184 2.79 -29.46 -8.83
CA ASN A 184 2.28 -29.36 -7.48
C ASN A 184 1.97 -27.87 -7.28
N LYS A 185 0.71 -27.55 -7.14
CA LYS A 185 0.26 -26.19 -6.81
C LYS A 185 0.73 -25.87 -5.42
N GLU A 186 1.94 -25.37 -5.32
CA GLU A 186 2.55 -24.92 -4.07
C GLU A 186 1.65 -23.81 -3.51
N LEU A 187 1.02 -24.08 -2.38
CA LEU A 187 0.19 -23.10 -1.70
C LEU A 187 1.14 -22.10 -1.04
N MET A 188 1.09 -20.85 -1.51
CA MET A 188 2.00 -19.81 -1.07
C MET A 188 1.22 -18.53 -0.76
N GLN A 189 1.62 -17.83 0.31
CA GLN A 189 1.12 -16.50 0.67
C GLN A 189 2.30 -15.59 0.99
N ILE A 190 2.28 -14.38 0.44
CA ILE A 190 3.27 -13.34 0.74
C ILE A 190 2.66 -12.35 1.73
N ILE A 191 3.44 -11.97 2.74
CA ILE A 191 3.09 -11.02 3.78
C ILE A 191 4.14 -9.91 3.76
N TYR A 192 3.72 -8.67 3.61
CA TYR A 192 4.61 -7.50 3.55
C TYR A 192 4.73 -6.80 4.91
N PHE A 193 5.88 -6.17 5.11
CA PHE A 193 6.23 -5.44 6.34
C PHE A 193 6.62 -4.00 6.01
N ASP A 194 6.37 -3.11 6.96
CA ASP A 194 6.86 -1.75 6.89
C ASP A 194 8.39 -1.67 7.07
N PHE A 195 8.92 -0.47 6.79
CA PHE A 195 10.36 -0.23 6.91
C PHE A 195 10.81 -0.42 8.35
N ASP A 196 11.87 -1.22 8.52
CA ASP A 196 12.47 -1.58 9.81
C ASP A 196 11.52 -2.22 10.85
N GLU A 197 10.30 -2.60 10.42
CA GLU A 197 9.28 -3.19 11.27
C GLU A 197 9.26 -4.72 11.19
N THR A 198 8.86 -5.29 12.33
CA THR A 198 8.53 -6.71 12.47
C THR A 198 7.06 -6.92 12.85
N ASN A 199 6.37 -5.85 13.25
CA ASN A 199 4.94 -5.87 13.50
C ASN A 199 4.17 -5.91 12.19
N LEU A 200 3.00 -6.53 12.20
CA LEU A 200 2.14 -6.64 11.04
C LEU A 200 0.94 -5.70 11.16
N SER A 201 0.61 -5.04 10.06
CA SER A 201 -0.66 -4.33 9.94
C SER A 201 -1.84 -5.28 10.13
N LYS A 202 -3.01 -4.75 10.47
CA LYS A 202 -4.24 -5.54 10.58
C LYS A 202 -4.55 -6.30 9.28
N VAL A 203 -4.35 -5.64 8.14
CA VAL A 203 -4.52 -6.23 6.81
C VAL A 203 -3.63 -7.46 6.63
N SER A 204 -2.34 -7.36 6.97
CA SER A 204 -1.40 -8.49 6.89
C SER A 204 -1.82 -9.63 7.82
N GLN A 205 -2.27 -9.32 9.03
CA GLN A 205 -2.76 -10.34 9.98
C GLN A 205 -4.01 -11.05 9.44
N ASP A 206 -4.96 -10.30 8.87
CA ASP A 206 -6.20 -10.86 8.32
C ASP A 206 -5.93 -11.68 7.05
N THR A 207 -4.95 -11.28 6.24
CA THR A 207 -4.45 -12.09 5.11
C THR A 207 -3.92 -13.44 5.56
N ILE A 208 -3.13 -13.50 6.65
CA ILE A 208 -2.65 -14.76 7.24
C ILE A 208 -3.82 -15.61 7.71
N LYS A 209 -4.79 -15.02 8.44
CA LYS A 209 -5.99 -15.74 8.92
C LYS A 209 -6.80 -16.34 7.78
N GLN A 210 -7.04 -15.57 6.72
CA GLN A 210 -7.76 -16.05 5.53
C GLN A 210 -7.00 -17.19 4.84
N PHE A 211 -5.67 -17.08 4.72
CA PHE A 211 -4.83 -18.14 4.18
C PHE A 211 -4.95 -19.43 4.99
N ILE A 212 -4.93 -19.34 6.32
CA ILE A 212 -5.11 -20.49 7.22
C ILE A 212 -6.50 -21.12 7.01
N VAL A 213 -7.56 -20.32 7.08
CA VAL A 213 -8.95 -20.80 6.93
C VAL A 213 -9.12 -21.56 5.61
N LYS A 214 -8.59 -20.99 4.52
CA LYS A 214 -8.70 -21.57 3.18
C LYS A 214 -7.90 -22.85 3.01
N ASN A 215 -6.77 -22.98 3.67
CA ASN A 215 -5.75 -24.01 3.36
C ASN A 215 -5.47 -25.00 4.51
N LYS A 216 -6.01 -24.80 5.72
CA LYS A 216 -5.74 -25.61 6.92
C LYS A 216 -5.90 -27.11 6.72
N LYS A 217 -6.84 -27.54 5.85
CA LYS A 217 -7.07 -28.96 5.55
C LYS A 217 -6.11 -29.53 4.52
N LEU A 218 -5.38 -28.68 3.81
CA LEU A 218 -4.52 -29.05 2.67
C LEU A 218 -3.04 -29.02 3.03
N ILE A 219 -2.67 -28.33 4.10
CA ILE A 219 -1.28 -28.09 4.50
C ILE A 219 -1.00 -28.83 5.80
N SER A 220 -0.05 -29.75 5.76
CA SER A 220 0.45 -30.49 6.94
C SER A 220 1.60 -29.76 7.61
N ASN A 221 2.51 -29.15 6.83
CA ASN A 221 3.67 -28.43 7.32
C ASN A 221 3.80 -27.08 6.63
N PHE A 222 4.23 -26.08 7.39
CA PHE A 222 4.44 -24.70 6.93
C PHE A 222 5.93 -24.36 6.95
N VAL A 223 6.41 -23.74 5.90
CA VAL A 223 7.72 -23.10 5.85
C VAL A 223 7.53 -21.60 5.69
N ILE A 224 8.13 -20.83 6.57
CA ILE A 224 8.06 -19.37 6.54
C ILE A 224 9.46 -18.83 6.30
N VAL A 225 9.64 -18.12 5.19
CA VAL A 225 10.92 -17.50 4.82
C VAL A 225 10.78 -15.98 4.91
N GLY A 226 11.51 -15.37 5.83
CA GLY A 226 11.57 -13.91 5.97
C GLY A 226 12.67 -13.31 5.09
N HIS A 227 12.41 -12.09 4.59
CA HIS A 227 13.30 -11.30 3.77
C HIS A 227 13.36 -9.83 4.25
N ALA A 228 14.44 -9.15 3.89
CA ALA A 228 14.63 -7.72 4.06
C ALA A 228 14.97 -7.08 2.71
N ASP A 229 14.88 -5.74 2.62
CA ASP A 229 15.48 -5.01 1.52
C ASP A 229 17.00 -4.84 1.75
N THR A 230 17.70 -4.21 0.82
CA THR A 230 19.17 -4.04 0.87
C THR A 230 19.62 -2.88 1.77
N ARG A 231 18.70 -2.17 2.42
CA ARG A 231 19.05 -1.07 3.31
C ARG A 231 19.54 -1.59 4.66
N GLY A 232 20.76 -1.20 5.03
CA GLY A 232 21.39 -1.62 6.27
C GLY A 232 22.51 -2.64 6.05
N THR A 233 22.98 -3.29 7.12
CA THR A 233 24.02 -4.32 7.01
C THR A 233 23.41 -5.70 6.79
N LYS A 234 24.09 -6.57 6.05
CA LYS A 234 23.67 -7.97 5.83
C LYS A 234 23.35 -8.70 7.12
N GLN A 235 24.19 -8.51 8.15
CA GLN A 235 23.98 -9.14 9.45
C GLN A 235 22.70 -8.63 10.15
N TYR A 236 22.42 -7.33 10.04
CA TYR A 236 21.19 -6.74 10.56
C TYR A 236 19.97 -7.29 9.79
N ASN A 237 20.01 -7.26 8.47
CA ASN A 237 18.95 -7.72 7.59
C ASN A 237 18.64 -9.22 7.78
N LEU A 238 19.67 -10.03 8.03
CA LEU A 238 19.47 -11.45 8.39
C LEU A 238 18.68 -11.62 9.69
N LYS A 239 19.02 -10.85 10.73
CA LYS A 239 18.28 -10.88 12.00
C LYS A 239 16.85 -10.35 11.86
N LEU A 240 16.67 -9.25 11.12
CA LEU A 240 15.37 -8.66 10.88
C LEU A 240 14.45 -9.62 10.11
N SER A 241 14.96 -10.25 9.07
CA SER A 241 14.20 -11.22 8.30
C SER A 241 13.75 -12.44 9.13
N LEU A 242 14.62 -12.94 10.01
CA LEU A 242 14.25 -14.01 10.93
C LEU A 242 13.15 -13.61 11.91
N LYS A 243 13.22 -12.40 12.47
CA LYS A 243 12.16 -11.86 13.33
C LYS A 243 10.83 -11.73 12.60
N ARG A 244 10.84 -11.31 11.34
CA ARG A 244 9.62 -11.25 10.48
C ARG A 244 9.00 -12.64 10.32
N ALA A 245 9.82 -13.64 10.03
CA ALA A 245 9.33 -15.02 9.94
C ALA A 245 8.76 -15.52 11.28
N ASP A 246 9.37 -15.15 12.40
CA ASP A 246 8.90 -15.51 13.74
C ASP A 246 7.57 -14.84 14.09
N THR A 247 7.37 -13.57 13.72
CA THR A 247 6.09 -12.88 13.88
C THR A 247 4.96 -13.60 13.14
N VAL A 248 5.20 -14.02 11.89
CA VAL A 248 4.22 -14.79 11.11
C VAL A 248 3.96 -16.15 11.76
N LYS A 249 5.00 -16.85 12.24
CA LYS A 249 4.88 -18.11 12.98
C LYS A 249 3.94 -17.96 14.18
N ASN A 250 4.13 -16.91 14.99
CA ASN A 250 3.30 -16.68 16.16
C ASN A 250 1.82 -16.53 15.81
N ILE A 251 1.51 -15.80 14.74
CA ILE A 251 0.12 -15.67 14.25
C ILE A 251 -0.43 -17.01 13.78
N LEU A 252 0.36 -17.84 13.11
CA LEU A 252 -0.06 -19.20 12.73
C LEU A 252 -0.41 -20.05 13.96
N ILE A 253 0.41 -19.99 15.02
CA ILE A 253 0.18 -20.70 16.30
C ILE A 253 -1.09 -20.20 16.98
N GLU A 254 -1.28 -18.88 17.10
CA GLU A 254 -2.48 -18.25 17.67
C GLU A 254 -3.76 -18.68 16.95
N ASN A 255 -3.67 -18.98 15.63
CA ASN A 255 -4.79 -19.46 14.83
C ASN A 255 -4.87 -21.00 14.74
N GLY A 256 -4.21 -21.70 15.66
CA GLY A 256 -4.36 -23.14 15.91
C GLY A 256 -3.55 -24.04 14.99
N ILE A 257 -2.45 -23.55 14.43
CA ILE A 257 -1.44 -24.38 13.77
C ILE A 257 -0.44 -24.87 14.84
N ASN A 258 -0.14 -26.17 14.82
CA ASN A 258 0.82 -26.74 15.77
C ASN A 258 2.24 -26.24 15.46
N GLU A 259 2.94 -25.75 16.45
CA GLU A 259 4.30 -25.23 16.31
C GLU A 259 5.27 -26.26 15.66
N LYS A 260 5.11 -27.54 15.96
CA LYS A 260 5.92 -28.62 15.37
C LYS A 260 5.81 -28.71 13.85
N ASN A 261 4.75 -28.16 13.30
CA ASN A 261 4.48 -28.16 11.86
C ASN A 261 4.95 -26.86 11.18
N ILE A 262 5.69 -26.00 11.88
CA ILE A 262 6.14 -24.72 11.36
C ILE A 262 7.66 -24.63 11.40
N SER A 263 8.27 -24.39 10.26
CA SER A 263 9.70 -24.09 10.13
C SER A 263 9.89 -22.63 9.71
N ILE A 264 10.86 -21.94 10.28
CA ILE A 264 11.18 -20.56 9.93
C ILE A 264 12.61 -20.43 9.44
N LEU A 265 12.84 -19.52 8.49
CA LEU A 265 14.14 -19.20 7.94
C LEU A 265 14.23 -17.69 7.66
N GLY A 266 15.33 -17.05 8.08
CA GLY A 266 15.69 -15.70 7.67
C GLY A 266 16.66 -15.76 6.49
N LYS A 267 16.42 -14.97 5.44
CA LYS A 267 17.29 -14.84 4.26
C LYS A 267 17.93 -13.45 4.17
N GLY A 268 17.59 -12.54 5.07
CA GLY A 268 18.08 -11.17 4.99
C GLY A 268 17.71 -10.53 3.65
N GLU A 269 18.71 -9.94 3.02
CA GLU A 269 18.62 -9.33 1.69
C GLU A 269 18.98 -10.31 0.54
N ASP A 270 19.26 -11.56 0.86
CA ASP A 270 19.43 -12.59 -0.18
C ASP A 270 18.06 -12.94 -0.80
N PHE A 271 18.04 -13.20 -2.10
CA PHE A 271 16.83 -13.54 -2.86
C PHE A 271 15.77 -12.41 -2.85
N LEU A 272 16.15 -11.26 -3.34
CA LEU A 272 15.25 -10.13 -3.52
C LEU A 272 14.05 -10.49 -4.41
N ALA A 273 12.88 -9.93 -4.12
CA ALA A 273 11.71 -10.05 -5.00
C ALA A 273 11.80 -9.07 -6.18
N VAL A 274 12.40 -7.93 -5.90
CA VAL A 274 12.75 -6.88 -6.87
C VAL A 274 14.22 -6.56 -6.70
N GLU A 275 14.99 -6.71 -7.77
CA GLU A 275 16.42 -6.40 -7.75
C GLU A 275 16.65 -4.92 -7.49
N THR A 276 17.46 -4.61 -6.51
CA THR A 276 17.84 -3.25 -6.14
C THR A 276 19.35 -3.15 -5.94
N ALA A 277 19.88 -1.94 -6.11
CA ALA A 277 21.25 -1.66 -5.69
C ALA A 277 21.39 -1.84 -4.17
N ASP A 278 22.64 -1.93 -3.70
CA ASP A 278 22.95 -1.97 -2.28
C ASP A 278 22.46 -0.70 -1.56
N ASN A 279 22.01 -0.84 -0.33
CA ASN A 279 21.48 0.23 0.52
C ASN A 279 20.23 0.96 -0.05
N VAL A 280 19.40 0.28 -0.82
CA VAL A 280 18.16 0.80 -1.38
C VAL A 280 16.95 0.16 -0.68
N ALA A 281 16.08 0.99 -0.10
CA ALA A 281 14.82 0.51 0.48
C ALA A 281 13.82 0.17 -0.64
N HIS A 282 13.27 -1.04 -0.63
CA HIS A 282 12.18 -1.42 -1.53
C HIS A 282 11.11 -2.24 -0.78
N PRO A 283 9.86 -1.78 -0.72
CA PRO A 283 8.83 -2.42 0.11
C PRO A 283 8.51 -3.86 -0.29
N ALA A 284 8.53 -4.21 -1.57
CA ALA A 284 8.28 -5.60 -2.01
C ALA A 284 9.35 -6.60 -1.53
N ASN A 285 10.55 -6.13 -1.16
CA ASN A 285 11.61 -6.97 -0.59
C ASN A 285 11.42 -7.25 0.90
N ARG A 286 10.69 -6.39 1.61
CA ARG A 286 10.40 -6.54 3.04
C ARG A 286 9.19 -7.46 3.25
N ARG A 287 9.41 -8.76 3.16
CA ARG A 287 8.33 -9.75 3.15
C ARG A 287 8.64 -11.00 3.95
N ALA A 288 7.60 -11.73 4.30
CA ALA A 288 7.70 -13.14 4.65
C ALA A 288 6.85 -13.97 3.68
N VAL A 289 7.36 -15.10 3.27
CA VAL A 289 6.68 -16.04 2.37
C VAL A 289 6.28 -17.24 3.17
N ILE A 290 4.99 -17.52 3.25
CA ILE A 290 4.43 -18.75 3.82
C ILE A 290 4.26 -19.74 2.68
N SER A 291 4.83 -20.92 2.78
CA SER A 291 4.63 -22.00 1.81
C SER A 291 4.30 -23.30 2.52
N SER A 292 3.66 -24.22 1.79
CA SER A 292 3.46 -25.61 2.26
C SER A 292 4.67 -26.45 1.89
N SER A 293 5.20 -27.24 2.84
CA SER A 293 6.04 -28.38 2.51
C SER A 293 5.18 -29.65 2.59
N ASN A 294 5.03 -30.32 1.48
CA ASN A 294 4.46 -31.68 1.44
C ASN A 294 5.52 -32.70 1.88
#